data_1ed972f27de4180ffbfa350ebaee3ecb
#
_entry.id   1ed972f27de4180ffbfa350ebaee3ecb
#
_cell.length_a   1.000
_cell.length_b   1.000
_cell.length_c   1.000
_cell.angle_alpha   90.00
_cell.angle_beta   90.00
_cell.angle_gamma   90.00
#
_symmetry.space_group_name_H-M   'P 1'
#
loop_
_entity.id
_entity.type
_entity.pdbx_description
1 polymer ?
#
loop_
_entity_poly.entity_id
_entity_poly.type
_entity_poly.pdbx_seq_one_letter_code
_entity_poly.pdbx_strand_id
1 'polypeptide(L)'
;RLGKWDNQFHQYKLYYSVDGKKWVVLFDKSNNKTDVPHDYVELEKPIQARFIKLENIHMPAGKFAISGFRVFGNGNGAKPDPVQGFIVLRTEKDKRSAFIKWKPVDNAFAYNIYYGTHPDKLYTSIMVHSNNEYWMKAMDLQKTYFYCIESINENGISERSKVIKVD
;
A
#
# COMPACT_ATOMS: atom_id res chain seq x y z
N ARG A 1 5.22 41.12 -8.93
CA ARG A 1 4.80 40.35 -10.13
C ARG A 1 4.41 38.96 -9.65
N LEU A 2 3.11 38.73 -9.56
CA LEU A 2 2.55 37.36 -9.39
C LEU A 2 2.93 36.59 -10.66
N GLY A 3 3.75 35.57 -10.50
CA GLY A 3 4.15 34.71 -11.61
C GLY A 3 2.92 34.03 -12.22
N LYS A 4 2.96 33.82 -13.52
CA LYS A 4 1.92 33.13 -14.26
C LYS A 4 1.78 31.71 -13.72
N TRP A 5 0.67 31.44 -13.03
CA TRP A 5 0.25 30.12 -12.56
C TRP A 5 -0.46 29.31 -13.66
N ASP A 6 -0.35 29.75 -14.90
CA ASP A 6 -1.17 29.29 -16.03
C ASP A 6 -0.88 27.85 -16.50
N ASN A 7 0.13 27.16 -15.94
CA ASN A 7 0.55 25.83 -16.38
C ASN A 7 0.70 24.81 -15.22
N GLN A 8 -0.11 24.94 -14.17
CA GLN A 8 -0.05 24.03 -13.00
C GLN A 8 -0.84 22.73 -13.20
N PHE A 9 -1.35 22.48 -14.39
CA PHE A 9 -2.10 21.26 -14.69
C PHE A 9 -1.19 20.09 -15.09
N HIS A 10 -1.70 18.87 -14.86
CA HIS A 10 -1.08 17.63 -15.30
C HIS A 10 -1.85 17.02 -16.46
N GLN A 11 -1.11 16.50 -17.44
CA GLN A 11 -1.68 15.71 -18.55
C GLN A 11 -1.05 14.34 -18.57
N TYR A 12 -1.87 13.32 -18.64
CA TYR A 12 -1.42 11.93 -18.65
C TYR A 12 -2.43 11.01 -19.34
N LYS A 13 -1.99 9.81 -19.68
CA LYS A 13 -2.85 8.70 -20.08
C LYS A 13 -2.63 7.51 -19.17
N LEU A 14 -3.71 6.80 -18.88
CA LEU A 14 -3.67 5.49 -18.27
C LEU A 14 -3.95 4.44 -19.31
N TYR A 15 -3.21 3.36 -19.25
CA TYR A 15 -3.39 2.18 -20.07
C TYR A 15 -3.54 0.96 -19.18
N TYR A 16 -4.24 -0.04 -19.69
CA TYR A 16 -4.25 -1.36 -19.07
C TYR A 16 -3.80 -2.43 -20.06
N SER A 17 -3.35 -3.55 -19.51
CA SER A 17 -2.99 -4.73 -20.29
C SER A 17 -3.24 -5.99 -19.48
N VAL A 18 -3.58 -7.08 -20.14
CA VAL A 18 -3.69 -8.42 -19.55
C VAL A 18 -2.35 -9.18 -19.67
N ASP A 19 -1.60 -8.94 -20.74
CA ASP A 19 -0.40 -9.71 -21.11
C ASP A 19 0.91 -8.89 -21.00
N GLY A 20 0.82 -7.60 -20.69
CA GLY A 20 1.95 -6.66 -20.66
C GLY A 20 2.50 -6.27 -22.04
N LYS A 21 1.90 -6.76 -23.13
CA LYS A 21 2.32 -6.50 -24.51
C LYS A 21 1.33 -5.63 -25.26
N LYS A 22 0.04 -5.97 -25.19
CA LYS A 22 -1.03 -5.18 -25.80
C LYS A 22 -1.60 -4.22 -24.76
N TRP A 23 -1.55 -2.93 -25.08
CA TRP A 23 -2.00 -1.85 -24.22
C TRP A 23 -3.24 -1.17 -24.80
N VAL A 24 -4.24 -1.01 -23.98
CA VAL A 24 -5.50 -0.34 -24.30
C VAL A 24 -5.60 0.92 -23.45
N VAL A 25 -6.03 2.02 -24.05
CA VAL A 25 -6.25 3.27 -23.30
C VAL A 25 -7.41 3.05 -22.33
N LEU A 26 -7.14 3.29 -21.05
CA LEU A 26 -8.11 3.24 -19.97
C LEU A 26 -8.73 4.60 -19.69
N PHE A 27 -7.88 5.63 -19.71
CA PHE A 27 -8.27 6.99 -19.43
C PHE A 27 -7.32 7.97 -20.12
N ASP A 28 -7.86 8.99 -20.77
CA ASP A 28 -7.09 9.98 -21.50
C ASP A 28 -7.37 11.37 -20.95
N LYS A 29 -6.38 11.94 -20.30
CA LYS A 29 -6.38 13.32 -19.78
C LYS A 29 -5.37 14.22 -20.50
N SER A 30 -5.04 13.91 -21.76
CA SER A 30 -4.07 14.67 -22.57
C SER A 30 -4.51 16.11 -22.88
N ASN A 31 -5.80 16.39 -22.81
CA ASN A 31 -6.36 17.73 -23.05
C ASN A 31 -6.70 18.51 -21.78
N ASN A 32 -6.31 17.99 -20.60
CA ASN A 32 -6.59 18.67 -19.33
C ASN A 32 -5.85 20.01 -19.25
N LYS A 33 -6.54 21.05 -18.80
CA LYS A 33 -5.99 22.39 -18.54
C LYS A 33 -6.31 22.89 -17.13
N THR A 34 -6.81 22.02 -16.29
CA THR A 34 -7.21 22.34 -14.92
C THR A 34 -6.25 21.69 -13.94
N ASP A 35 -5.79 22.45 -12.96
CA ASP A 35 -5.00 21.91 -11.84
C ASP A 35 -5.93 21.14 -10.91
N VAL A 36 -5.61 19.84 -10.72
CA VAL A 36 -6.33 18.93 -9.84
C VAL A 36 -5.29 18.17 -9.01
N PRO A 37 -5.11 18.52 -7.75
CA PRO A 37 -4.09 17.92 -6.90
C PRO A 37 -4.36 16.45 -6.58
N HIS A 38 -5.63 16.04 -6.61
CA HIS A 38 -6.07 14.65 -6.44
C HIS A 38 -7.00 14.27 -7.58
N ASP A 39 -6.71 13.17 -8.23
CA ASP A 39 -7.49 12.69 -9.36
C ASP A 39 -8.07 11.31 -9.05
N TYR A 40 -9.36 11.14 -9.31
CA TYR A 40 -10.08 9.88 -9.15
C TYR A 40 -10.73 9.50 -10.47
N VAL A 41 -10.37 8.34 -10.97
CA VAL A 41 -10.92 7.79 -12.21
C VAL A 41 -11.81 6.60 -11.86
N GLU A 42 -13.10 6.77 -12.02
CA GLU A 42 -14.09 5.71 -11.88
C GLU A 42 -14.45 5.14 -13.25
N LEU A 43 -14.45 3.82 -13.35
CA LEU A 43 -14.81 3.13 -14.57
C LEU A 43 -16.30 2.79 -14.54
N GLU A 44 -17.02 3.10 -15.63
CA GLU A 44 -18.43 2.72 -15.77
C GLU A 44 -18.65 1.20 -15.71
N LYS A 45 -17.67 0.44 -16.15
CA LYS A 45 -17.69 -1.03 -16.11
C LYS A 45 -16.32 -1.54 -15.67
N PRO A 46 -16.28 -2.60 -14.87
CA PRO A 46 -15.03 -3.23 -14.49
C PRO A 46 -14.33 -3.80 -15.74
N ILE A 47 -13.01 -3.72 -15.74
CA ILE A 47 -12.15 -4.31 -16.77
C ILE A 47 -11.27 -5.39 -16.16
N GLN A 48 -10.86 -6.35 -16.99
CA GLN A 48 -9.82 -7.29 -16.62
C GLN A 48 -8.45 -6.68 -16.97
N ALA A 49 -7.62 -6.47 -15.96
CA ALA A 49 -6.28 -5.95 -16.13
C ALA A 49 -5.30 -6.67 -15.20
N ARG A 50 -4.12 -6.95 -15.70
CA ARG A 50 -2.98 -7.41 -14.91
C ARG A 50 -1.95 -6.31 -14.73
N PHE A 51 -1.91 -5.37 -15.66
CA PHE A 51 -0.95 -4.28 -15.68
C PHE A 51 -1.67 -2.97 -15.92
N ILE A 52 -1.27 -1.94 -15.20
CA ILE A 52 -1.67 -0.55 -15.41
C ILE A 52 -0.40 0.25 -15.70
N LYS A 53 -0.44 1.08 -16.72
CA LYS A 53 0.64 1.98 -17.08
C LYS A 53 0.14 3.41 -17.08
N LEU A 54 0.86 4.31 -16.42
CA LEU A 54 0.66 5.73 -16.51
C LEU A 54 1.73 6.33 -17.41
N GLU A 55 1.33 7.08 -18.40
CA GLU A 55 2.17 7.84 -19.33
C GLU A 55 2.01 9.33 -19.05
N ASN A 56 3.11 9.98 -18.68
CA ASN A 56 3.12 11.42 -18.48
C ASN A 56 3.21 12.14 -19.83
N ILE A 57 2.37 13.17 -20.04
CA ILE A 57 2.36 14.02 -21.21
C ILE A 57 2.85 15.43 -20.85
N HIS A 58 2.30 16.00 -19.80
CA HIS A 58 2.70 17.32 -19.30
C HIS A 58 2.63 17.40 -17.79
N MET A 59 3.62 18.08 -17.21
CA MET A 59 3.62 18.43 -15.80
C MET A 59 4.32 19.78 -15.56
N PRO A 60 3.88 20.51 -14.53
CA PRO A 60 4.28 21.89 -14.32
C PRO A 60 5.77 22.09 -14.05
N ALA A 61 6.40 21.16 -13.35
CA ALA A 61 7.77 21.29 -12.84
C ALA A 61 8.84 20.62 -13.72
N GLY A 62 8.47 20.01 -14.85
CA GLY A 62 9.38 19.26 -15.71
C GLY A 62 9.95 17.98 -15.11
N LYS A 63 9.58 17.63 -13.86
CA LYS A 63 9.97 16.39 -13.20
C LYS A 63 8.73 15.59 -12.86
N PHE A 64 8.67 14.35 -13.36
CA PHE A 64 7.56 13.46 -13.06
C PHE A 64 7.65 12.96 -11.61
N ALA A 65 6.63 13.29 -10.83
CA ALA A 65 6.48 12.80 -9.47
C ALA A 65 5.00 12.52 -9.17
N ILE A 66 4.73 11.40 -8.51
CA ILE A 66 3.41 11.02 -8.02
C ILE A 66 3.55 10.71 -6.53
N SER A 67 2.78 11.35 -5.68
CA SER A 67 2.77 11.12 -4.24
C SER A 67 2.07 9.81 -3.86
N GLY A 68 1.19 9.30 -4.70
CA GLY A 68 0.51 8.03 -4.54
C GLY A 68 -0.25 7.64 -5.79
N PHE A 69 -0.21 6.35 -6.11
CA PHE A 69 -0.99 5.74 -7.18
C PHE A 69 -1.70 4.51 -6.63
N ARG A 70 -3.01 4.49 -6.69
CA ARG A 70 -3.83 3.40 -6.14
C ARG A 70 -4.75 2.86 -7.22
N VAL A 71 -4.82 1.54 -7.31
CA VAL A 71 -5.75 0.83 -8.19
C VAL A 71 -6.68 0.01 -7.30
N PHE A 72 -7.96 0.19 -7.48
CA PHE A 72 -8.99 -0.55 -6.76
C PHE A 72 -9.63 -1.56 -7.70
N GLY A 73 -9.84 -2.77 -7.20
CA GLY A 73 -10.46 -3.84 -7.97
C GLY A 73 -10.81 -5.02 -7.09
N ASN A 74 -11.52 -5.96 -7.68
CA ASN A 74 -11.84 -7.24 -7.05
C ASN A 74 -11.09 -8.34 -7.80
N GLY A 75 -10.21 -9.06 -7.08
CA GLY A 75 -9.63 -10.29 -7.59
C GLY A 75 -10.68 -11.41 -7.62
N ASN A 76 -10.50 -12.36 -8.52
CA ASN A 76 -11.33 -13.54 -8.64
C ASN A 76 -10.62 -14.84 -8.21
N GLY A 77 -9.41 -14.71 -7.69
CA GLY A 77 -8.60 -15.80 -7.16
C GLY A 77 -8.75 -16.02 -5.66
N ALA A 78 -7.95 -16.90 -5.11
CA ALA A 78 -7.94 -17.18 -3.68
C ALA A 78 -7.31 -16.02 -2.88
N LYS A 79 -7.92 -15.72 -1.74
CA LYS A 79 -7.30 -14.85 -0.73
C LYS A 79 -5.98 -15.47 -0.26
N PRO A 80 -5.07 -14.67 0.31
CA PRO A 80 -3.83 -15.22 0.85
C PRO A 80 -4.10 -16.04 2.11
N ASP A 81 -3.22 -17.00 2.38
CA ASP A 81 -3.27 -17.79 3.60
C ASP A 81 -2.94 -16.95 4.84
N PRO A 82 -3.47 -17.29 6.03
CA PRO A 82 -3.10 -16.66 7.27
C PRO A 82 -1.61 -16.78 7.59
N VAL A 83 -1.05 -15.71 8.12
CA VAL A 83 0.38 -15.67 8.48
C VAL A 83 0.69 -16.64 9.60
N GLN A 84 1.75 -17.44 9.42
CA GLN A 84 2.28 -18.37 10.41
C GLN A 84 3.63 -17.87 10.97
N GLY A 85 3.96 -18.32 12.18
CA GLY A 85 5.25 -18.02 12.80
C GLY A 85 5.48 -16.53 13.07
N PHE A 86 4.40 -15.79 13.34
CA PHE A 86 4.48 -14.38 13.71
C PHE A 86 5.07 -14.23 15.11
N ILE A 87 6.19 -13.52 15.20
CA ILE A 87 6.89 -13.23 16.45
C ILE A 87 7.25 -11.74 16.54
N VAL A 88 7.21 -11.21 17.75
CA VAL A 88 7.63 -9.84 18.07
C VAL A 88 8.56 -9.91 19.27
N LEU A 89 9.80 -9.48 19.09
CA LEU A 89 10.84 -9.51 20.12
C LEU A 89 11.29 -8.09 20.42
N ARG A 90 11.00 -7.62 21.64
CA ARG A 90 11.53 -6.35 22.13
C ARG A 90 13.02 -6.52 22.40
N THR A 91 13.84 -5.57 21.97
CA THR A 91 15.29 -5.71 22.11
C THR A 91 15.75 -5.39 23.52
N GLU A 92 16.67 -6.18 24.06
CA GLU A 92 17.20 -5.95 25.41
C GLU A 92 18.06 -4.68 25.51
N LYS A 93 18.80 -4.35 24.42
CA LYS A 93 19.67 -3.18 24.37
C LYS A 93 18.91 -1.85 24.31
N ASP A 94 17.79 -1.84 23.63
CA ASP A 94 16.94 -0.66 23.50
C ASP A 94 15.46 -1.09 23.46
N LYS A 95 14.84 -1.11 24.63
CA LYS A 95 13.42 -1.47 24.77
C LYS A 95 12.44 -0.57 23.99
N ARG A 96 12.91 0.50 23.34
CA ARG A 96 12.12 1.30 22.39
C ARG A 96 12.05 0.67 21.01
N SER A 97 12.75 -0.44 20.82
CA SER A 97 12.79 -1.15 19.55
C SER A 97 12.31 -2.58 19.69
N ALA A 98 11.62 -3.09 18.66
CA ALA A 98 11.23 -4.49 18.55
C ALA A 98 11.53 -5.02 17.15
N PHE A 99 12.01 -6.25 17.09
CA PHE A 99 12.17 -7.01 15.87
C PHE A 99 10.92 -7.86 15.64
N ILE A 100 10.30 -7.70 14.49
CA ILE A 100 9.08 -8.39 14.09
C ILE A 100 9.42 -9.28 12.91
N LYS A 101 9.03 -10.56 12.98
CA LYS A 101 9.29 -11.54 11.93
C LYS A 101 8.14 -12.53 11.80
N TRP A 102 7.96 -13.08 10.58
CA TRP A 102 6.96 -14.10 10.26
C TRP A 102 7.43 -15.01 9.13
N LYS A 103 6.71 -16.12 8.93
CA LYS A 103 6.95 -16.96 7.76
C LYS A 103 6.31 -16.33 6.53
N PRO A 104 7.03 -16.26 5.40
CA PRO A 104 6.43 -15.77 4.15
C PRO A 104 5.19 -16.57 3.78
N VAL A 105 4.23 -15.92 3.15
CA VAL A 105 3.03 -16.54 2.56
C VAL A 105 3.19 -16.46 1.04
N ASP A 106 3.20 -17.60 0.37
CA ASP A 106 3.59 -17.73 -1.05
C ASP A 106 2.72 -16.89 -2.00
N ASN A 107 1.43 -16.75 -1.68
CA ASN A 107 0.48 -16.00 -2.48
C ASN A 107 0.19 -14.59 -1.93
N ALA A 108 1.03 -14.06 -1.04
CA ALA A 108 0.93 -12.69 -0.54
C ALA A 108 2.01 -11.80 -1.15
N PHE A 109 1.67 -10.54 -1.43
CA PHE A 109 2.62 -9.51 -1.85
C PHE A 109 2.89 -8.47 -0.76
N ALA A 110 2.04 -8.41 0.26
CA ALA A 110 2.18 -7.49 1.38
C ALA A 110 1.56 -8.04 2.67
N TYR A 111 1.87 -7.39 3.77
CA TYR A 111 1.38 -7.71 5.11
C TYR A 111 0.99 -6.44 5.84
N ASN A 112 -0.10 -6.47 6.61
CA ASN A 112 -0.43 -5.43 7.58
C ASN A 112 -0.11 -5.92 8.99
N ILE A 113 0.76 -5.22 9.69
CA ILE A 113 1.01 -5.41 11.12
C ILE A 113 0.15 -4.39 11.85
N TYR A 114 -0.76 -4.86 12.68
CA TYR A 114 -1.57 -4.01 13.56
C TYR A 114 -0.99 -4.02 14.96
N TYR A 115 -1.01 -2.87 15.61
CA TYR A 115 -0.54 -2.76 16.98
C TYR A 115 -1.27 -1.68 17.77
N GLY A 116 -1.16 -1.80 19.11
CA GLY A 116 -1.74 -0.89 20.06
C GLY A 116 -1.29 -1.21 21.48
N THR A 117 -1.75 -0.43 22.43
CA THR A 117 -1.46 -0.63 23.88
C THR A 117 -2.60 -1.36 24.60
N HIS A 118 -3.58 -1.83 23.90
CA HIS A 118 -4.69 -2.65 24.40
C HIS A 118 -5.02 -3.75 23.40
N PRO A 119 -5.29 -5.01 23.83
CA PRO A 119 -5.49 -6.13 22.93
C PRO A 119 -6.67 -5.95 21.96
N ASP A 120 -7.71 -5.25 22.38
CA ASP A 120 -8.91 -5.00 21.55
C ASP A 120 -8.86 -3.68 20.77
N LYS A 121 -7.75 -2.92 20.86
CA LYS A 121 -7.59 -1.59 20.25
C LYS A 121 -6.30 -1.50 19.45
N LEU A 122 -6.20 -2.31 18.40
CA LEU A 122 -5.06 -2.34 17.48
C LEU A 122 -5.32 -1.40 16.30
N TYR A 123 -5.37 -0.09 16.54
CA TYR A 123 -5.80 0.90 15.56
C TYR A 123 -4.67 1.43 14.67
N THR A 124 -3.42 1.17 15.04
CA THR A 124 -2.28 1.57 14.21
C THR A 124 -1.85 0.41 13.34
N SER A 125 -1.53 0.67 12.09
CA SER A 125 -1.06 -0.36 11.17
C SER A 125 0.20 0.06 10.42
N ILE A 126 1.00 -0.93 10.08
CA ILE A 126 2.20 -0.79 9.25
C ILE A 126 2.06 -1.78 8.10
N MET A 127 2.14 -1.29 6.86
CA MET A 127 2.16 -2.14 5.68
C MET A 127 3.61 -2.46 5.29
N VAL A 128 3.92 -3.73 5.14
CA VAL A 128 5.23 -4.24 4.71
C VAL A 128 5.06 -4.94 3.36
N HIS A 129 5.78 -4.48 2.34
CA HIS A 129 5.77 -5.06 1.00
C HIS A 129 6.98 -5.97 0.79
N SER A 130 6.76 -7.13 0.18
CA SER A 130 7.81 -8.03 -0.33
C SER A 130 8.90 -8.40 0.69
N ASN A 131 8.59 -8.33 1.98
CA ASN A 131 9.49 -8.67 3.07
C ASN A 131 8.72 -9.43 4.16
N ASN A 132 9.40 -10.18 4.99
CA ASN A 132 8.86 -10.96 6.09
C ASN A 132 9.45 -10.59 7.45
N GLU A 133 10.00 -9.38 7.54
CA GLU A 133 10.51 -8.81 8.78
C GLU A 133 10.35 -7.30 8.81
N TYR A 134 10.28 -6.73 10.01
CA TYR A 134 10.18 -5.31 10.25
C TYR A 134 10.84 -4.90 11.57
N TRP A 135 11.56 -3.78 11.57
CA TRP A 135 12.10 -3.15 12.77
C TRP A 135 11.20 -2.02 13.23
N MET A 136 10.50 -2.27 14.32
CA MET A 136 9.73 -1.25 15.03
C MET A 136 10.66 -0.40 15.87
N LYS A 137 10.47 0.91 15.85
CA LYS A 137 11.25 1.89 16.62
C LYS A 137 10.32 2.84 17.38
N ALA A 138 10.90 3.57 18.35
CA ALA A 138 10.19 4.60 19.11
C ALA A 138 8.99 4.10 19.95
N MET A 139 9.06 2.86 20.44
CA MET A 139 8.09 2.35 21.40
C MET A 139 8.27 3.04 22.75
N ASP A 140 7.17 3.22 23.48
CA ASP A 140 7.20 3.71 24.86
C ASP A 140 7.75 2.62 25.80
N LEU A 141 8.72 2.98 26.64
CA LEU A 141 9.38 2.05 27.55
C LEU A 141 8.44 1.49 28.64
N GLN A 142 7.42 2.26 29.00
CA GLN A 142 6.52 1.94 30.11
C GLN A 142 5.22 1.26 29.66
N LYS A 143 5.05 1.07 28.34
CA LYS A 143 3.82 0.48 27.80
C LYS A 143 4.04 -0.93 27.30
N THR A 144 3.07 -1.77 27.61
CA THR A 144 2.85 -3.06 26.96
C THR A 144 2.23 -2.82 25.59
N TYR A 145 2.69 -3.55 24.59
CA TYR A 145 2.15 -3.51 23.25
C TYR A 145 1.53 -4.84 22.84
N PHE A 146 0.54 -4.75 21.98
CA PHE A 146 -0.17 -5.90 21.42
C PHE A 146 -0.08 -5.82 19.89
N TYR A 147 0.16 -6.94 19.24
CA TYR A 147 0.37 -7.03 17.82
C TYR A 147 -0.43 -8.17 17.20
N CYS A 148 -0.93 -7.98 16.00
CA CYS A 148 -1.35 -9.06 15.10
C CYS A 148 -0.97 -8.70 13.66
N ILE A 149 -1.07 -9.68 12.77
CA ILE A 149 -0.68 -9.53 11.36
C ILE A 149 -1.70 -10.21 10.46
N GLU A 150 -1.88 -9.67 9.26
CA GLU A 150 -2.61 -10.29 8.16
C GLU A 150 -1.78 -10.21 6.88
N SER A 151 -1.99 -11.12 5.96
CA SER A 151 -1.40 -11.12 4.62
C SER A 151 -2.36 -10.56 3.59
N ILE A 152 -1.83 -10.02 2.50
CA ILE A 152 -2.57 -9.30 1.47
C ILE A 152 -2.15 -9.78 0.10
N ASN A 153 -3.13 -10.03 -0.77
CA ASN A 153 -2.94 -10.16 -2.21
C ASN A 153 -4.05 -9.41 -2.98
N GLU A 154 -4.03 -9.49 -4.30
CA GLU A 154 -5.01 -8.86 -5.19
C GLU A 154 -6.45 -9.39 -5.01
N ASN A 155 -6.61 -10.54 -4.36
CA ASN A 155 -7.91 -11.17 -4.12
C ASN A 155 -8.49 -10.88 -2.73
N GLY A 156 -7.71 -10.23 -1.86
CA GLY A 156 -8.16 -9.82 -0.55
C GLY A 156 -7.12 -9.93 0.55
N ILE A 157 -7.61 -10.00 1.77
CA ILE A 157 -6.82 -10.10 3.00
C ILE A 157 -7.13 -11.43 3.70
N SER A 158 -6.13 -11.98 4.38
CA SER A 158 -6.29 -13.18 5.22
C SER A 158 -7.03 -12.85 6.53
N GLU A 159 -7.34 -13.88 7.29
CA GLU A 159 -7.64 -13.71 8.70
C GLU A 159 -6.41 -13.23 9.45
N ARG A 160 -6.61 -12.47 10.52
CA ARG A 160 -5.54 -11.98 11.39
C ARG A 160 -4.97 -13.12 12.24
N SER A 161 -3.69 -13.04 12.52
CA SER A 161 -3.05 -13.90 13.51
C SER A 161 -3.65 -13.69 14.91
N LYS A 162 -3.35 -14.60 15.82
CA LYS A 162 -3.58 -14.35 17.26
C LYS A 162 -2.83 -13.10 17.69
N VAL A 163 -3.39 -12.38 18.67
CA VAL A 163 -2.75 -11.21 19.26
C VAL A 163 -1.57 -11.66 20.13
N ILE A 164 -0.41 -11.04 19.91
CA ILE A 164 0.80 -11.25 20.72
C ILE A 164 0.98 -10.06 21.66
N LYS A 165 1.19 -10.36 22.92
CA LYS A 165 1.57 -9.37 23.95
C LYS A 165 3.08 -9.24 24.02
N VAL A 166 3.58 -8.00 24.15
CA VAL A 166 5.01 -7.66 24.25
C VAL A 166 5.23 -6.61 25.33
N ASP A 167 5.94 -6.98 26.39
CA ASP A 167 6.26 -6.12 27.55
C ASP A 167 7.62 -5.42 27.39
#